data_9d1b79dbb4860ef0897a394351446819
#
_entry.id   9d1b79dbb4860ef0897a394351446819
#
_cell.length_a   1.000
_cell.length_b   1.000
_cell.length_c   1.000
_cell.angle_alpha   90.00
_cell.angle_beta   90.00
_cell.angle_gamma   90.00
#
_symmetry.space_group_name_H-M   'P 1'
#
loop_
_entity.id
_entity.type
_entity.pdbx_description
1 polymer ?
#
loop_
_entity_poly.entity_id
_entity_poly.type
_entity_poly.pdbx_seq_one_letter_code
_entity_poly.pdbx_strand_id
1 'polypeptide(L)'
;LLLPLWFLLWGWPPVTPTAYAQSISSSASSVTATASPRGFTQLFESTPKSDKAVTRLHPLAISFVQSYMDRYGAGLRKMRDWGRPYFEMMDQVLSQYGLPSQLKYLAVIESGLKSNAVSWAGAVGPWQFMPATARRYGLTVTRSLDQRTDYIKSTHAAAVYLRDLYEEFQDWLLVIAAYNGGEGRVRQAIQRSGHADFWRLQYQLPTESMNHVKKFIATHYVFEEDGSETTITRQEREKKGSKGETPLPTEEEKRTITLPITGRYKQEAILKYTETDRAEFIRYNPDFDEQLSAKGNYLLRLSPECMKAFTEKKAAIAAESLQLLLRDVRR
;
A
#
# COMPACT_ATOMS: atom_id res chain seq x y z
N LEU A 1 3.27 -43.89 0.84
CA LEU A 1 3.81 -44.17 2.17
C LEU A 1 4.67 -43.04 2.64
N LEU A 2 4.36 -42.48 3.85
CA LEU A 2 5.12 -41.52 4.63
C LEU A 2 5.01 -40.04 4.21
N LEU A 3 4.01 -39.38 4.79
CA LEU A 3 4.01 -37.94 5.05
C LEU A 3 4.98 -37.63 6.21
N PRO A 4 5.81 -36.62 6.13
CA PRO A 4 6.43 -36.06 7.34
C PRO A 4 5.70 -34.79 7.81
N LEU A 5 5.15 -34.90 9.01
CA LEU A 5 4.86 -33.78 9.90
C LEU A 5 6.15 -33.01 10.18
N TRP A 6 6.12 -31.68 9.98
CA TRP A 6 6.93 -30.73 10.77
C TRP A 6 6.35 -29.33 10.62
N PHE A 7 5.36 -29.04 11.48
CA PHE A 7 4.93 -27.71 11.82
C PHE A 7 5.42 -27.43 13.24
N LEU A 8 6.58 -26.89 13.40
CA LEU A 8 7.03 -26.32 14.68
C LEU A 8 8.22 -25.38 14.42
N LEU A 9 7.89 -24.08 14.29
CA LEU A 9 8.72 -22.99 14.86
C LEU A 9 8.07 -21.59 14.69
N TRP A 10 6.84 -21.50 14.20
CA TRP A 10 5.99 -20.33 14.44
C TRP A 10 4.65 -20.90 14.86
N GLY A 11 4.37 -20.88 16.17
CA GLY A 11 3.20 -21.54 16.76
C GLY A 11 1.86 -21.02 16.26
N TRP A 12 1.41 -21.54 15.15
CA TRP A 12 0.07 -21.39 14.62
C TRP A 12 -0.64 -22.71 14.84
N PRO A 13 -1.66 -22.79 15.72
CA PRO A 13 -2.48 -24.00 15.78
C PRO A 13 -3.26 -24.14 14.48
N PRO A 14 -3.43 -25.38 13.97
CA PRO A 14 -4.30 -25.64 12.84
C PRO A 14 -5.75 -25.28 13.23
N VAL A 15 -6.41 -24.47 12.41
CA VAL A 15 -7.85 -24.28 12.50
C VAL A 15 -8.48 -25.51 11.90
N THR A 16 -9.01 -26.41 12.75
CA THR A 16 -9.76 -27.59 12.30
C THR A 16 -11.12 -27.17 11.73
N PRO A 17 -11.60 -27.79 10.63
CA PRO A 17 -12.86 -27.43 9.97
C PRO A 17 -14.15 -27.81 10.72
N THR A 18 -14.08 -28.31 11.93
CA THR A 18 -15.21 -28.99 12.60
C THR A 18 -16.07 -28.07 13.48
N ALA A 19 -15.88 -26.77 13.49
CA ALA A 19 -16.65 -25.85 14.34
C ALA A 19 -17.64 -24.95 13.59
N TYR A 20 -17.98 -25.24 12.33
CA TYR A 20 -18.84 -24.37 11.52
C TYR A 20 -20.21 -24.95 11.13
N ALA A 21 -20.62 -26.06 11.70
CA ALA A 21 -21.85 -26.73 11.30
C ALA A 21 -22.81 -27.07 12.46
N GLN A 22 -22.93 -26.26 13.49
CA GLN A 22 -24.05 -26.35 14.44
C GLN A 22 -24.24 -25.03 15.19
N SER A 23 -25.12 -24.18 14.70
CA SER A 23 -26.06 -23.35 15.48
C SER A 23 -26.86 -22.41 14.59
N ILE A 24 -27.80 -22.98 13.83
CA ILE A 24 -28.96 -22.22 13.38
C ILE A 24 -30.16 -22.85 14.07
N SER A 25 -30.49 -22.35 15.25
CA SER A 25 -31.89 -22.32 15.72
C SER A 25 -32.01 -21.38 16.92
N SER A 26 -32.80 -20.33 16.68
CA SER A 26 -33.65 -19.58 17.60
C SER A 26 -33.21 -19.34 19.06
N SER A 27 -32.87 -18.06 19.33
CA SER A 27 -33.55 -17.33 20.43
C SER A 27 -33.10 -15.87 20.42
N ALA A 28 -34.05 -14.98 20.25
CA ALA A 28 -33.89 -13.56 20.51
C ALA A 28 -33.68 -13.39 22.02
N SER A 29 -32.49 -12.96 22.40
CA SER A 29 -32.22 -12.44 23.75
C SER A 29 -31.22 -11.30 23.60
N SER A 30 -31.62 -10.17 24.12
CA SER A 30 -30.88 -8.92 24.28
C SER A 30 -29.45 -9.14 24.76
N VAL A 31 -28.50 -9.01 23.85
CA VAL A 31 -27.07 -8.95 24.17
C VAL A 31 -26.68 -7.50 24.31
N THR A 32 -26.38 -7.10 25.53
CA THR A 32 -25.70 -5.88 25.90
C THR A 32 -24.48 -5.65 25.00
N ALA A 33 -24.47 -4.51 24.34
CA ALA A 33 -23.39 -4.06 23.48
C ALA A 33 -22.07 -4.02 24.24
N THR A 34 -21.22 -5.01 24.06
CA THR A 34 -19.80 -4.91 24.44
C THR A 34 -19.14 -3.92 23.49
N ALA A 35 -18.52 -2.89 24.07
CA ALA A 35 -17.88 -1.79 23.35
C ALA A 35 -16.92 -2.31 22.29
N SER A 36 -17.25 -2.07 21.02
CA SER A 36 -16.33 -2.28 19.89
C SER A 36 -15.04 -1.47 20.10
N PRO A 37 -13.86 -2.02 19.73
CA PRO A 37 -12.62 -1.26 19.78
C PRO A 37 -12.77 0.03 18.98
N ARG A 38 -12.47 1.17 19.59
CA ARG A 38 -12.77 2.53 19.11
C ARG A 38 -12.20 2.92 17.74
N GLY A 39 -11.42 2.05 17.10
CA GLY A 39 -10.82 2.32 15.77
C GLY A 39 -11.63 1.81 14.59
N PHE A 40 -12.53 0.82 14.79
CA PHE A 40 -13.23 0.16 13.67
C PHE A 40 -14.61 0.75 13.35
N THR A 41 -15.32 1.31 14.32
CA THR A 41 -16.62 1.94 14.10
C THR A 41 -16.53 3.19 13.23
N GLN A 42 -15.46 3.96 13.31
CA GLN A 42 -15.25 5.15 12.47
C GLN A 42 -14.94 4.83 11.01
N LEU A 43 -14.49 3.60 10.69
CA LEU A 43 -14.25 3.15 9.32
C LEU A 43 -15.55 2.80 8.55
N PHE A 44 -16.66 2.63 9.26
CA PHE A 44 -17.93 2.14 8.70
C PHE A 44 -19.11 3.10 8.86
N GLU A 45 -19.02 4.10 9.73
CA GLU A 45 -20.08 5.11 9.89
C GLU A 45 -19.91 6.20 8.84
N SER A 46 -20.91 6.26 7.94
CA SER A 46 -21.09 7.37 7.02
C SER A 46 -21.50 8.61 7.82
N THR A 47 -20.56 9.33 8.37
CA THR A 47 -20.81 10.69 8.85
C THR A 47 -20.82 11.62 7.65
N PRO A 48 -21.92 12.38 7.40
CA PRO A 48 -22.06 13.22 6.21
C PRO A 48 -21.32 14.55 6.32
N LYS A 49 -20.14 14.60 6.94
CA LYS A 49 -19.33 15.82 7.13
C LYS A 49 -17.84 15.54 7.20
N SER A 50 -17.23 14.94 6.19
CA SER A 50 -15.87 15.26 5.75
C SER A 50 -15.62 14.58 4.41
N ASP A 51 -15.18 15.35 3.41
CA ASP A 51 -14.79 14.92 2.06
C ASP A 51 -13.49 14.09 2.02
N LYS A 52 -13.13 13.44 3.11
CA LYS A 52 -12.05 12.45 3.11
C LYS A 52 -12.64 11.15 2.61
N ALA A 53 -12.24 10.73 1.43
CA ALA A 53 -12.50 9.40 0.90
C ALA A 53 -11.84 8.37 1.83
N VAL A 54 -12.53 7.98 2.89
CA VAL A 54 -12.13 6.89 3.78
C VAL A 54 -12.16 5.63 2.94
N THR A 55 -11.00 5.09 2.62
CA THR A 55 -10.91 3.81 1.92
C THR A 55 -11.42 2.73 2.86
N ARG A 56 -12.64 2.26 2.58
CA ARG A 56 -13.30 1.26 3.42
C ARG A 56 -12.67 -0.11 3.19
N LEU A 57 -12.39 -0.82 4.28
CA LEU A 57 -12.04 -2.24 4.18
C LEU A 57 -13.14 -3.00 3.44
N HIS A 58 -12.72 -3.86 2.50
CA HIS A 58 -13.66 -4.76 1.85
C HIS A 58 -14.32 -5.68 2.88
N PRO A 59 -15.65 -5.89 2.87
CA PRO A 59 -16.36 -6.69 3.88
C PRO A 59 -15.75 -8.08 4.12
N LEU A 60 -15.25 -8.74 3.07
CA LEU A 60 -14.59 -10.05 3.16
C LEU A 60 -13.19 -10.03 3.84
N ALA A 61 -12.64 -8.85 4.12
CA ALA A 61 -11.38 -8.71 4.85
C ALA A 61 -11.57 -8.43 6.33
N ILE A 62 -12.71 -7.87 6.73
CA ILE A 62 -12.92 -7.27 8.07
C ILE A 62 -12.55 -8.23 9.20
N SER A 63 -13.17 -9.40 9.25
CA SER A 63 -12.97 -10.37 10.33
C SER A 63 -11.51 -10.85 10.40
N PHE A 64 -10.87 -11.07 9.24
CA PHE A 64 -9.47 -11.46 9.18
C PHE A 64 -8.56 -10.32 9.68
N VAL A 65 -8.77 -9.11 9.19
CA VAL A 65 -7.98 -7.92 9.57
C VAL A 65 -8.11 -7.67 11.08
N GLN A 66 -9.31 -7.73 11.62
CA GLN A 66 -9.54 -7.57 13.06
C GLN A 66 -8.78 -8.61 13.87
N SER A 67 -8.94 -9.89 13.56
CA SER A 67 -8.24 -10.98 14.26
C SER A 67 -6.72 -10.88 14.14
N TYR A 68 -6.23 -10.41 13.00
CA TYR A 68 -4.81 -10.21 12.77
C TYR A 68 -4.27 -9.02 13.58
N MET A 69 -5.01 -7.92 13.65
CA MET A 69 -4.65 -6.75 14.44
C MET A 69 -4.66 -7.05 15.92
N ASP A 70 -5.65 -7.79 16.42
CA ASP A 70 -5.73 -8.21 17.82
C ASP A 70 -4.50 -9.04 18.21
N ARG A 71 -4.07 -9.94 17.32
CA ARG A 71 -2.94 -10.85 17.59
C ARG A 71 -1.57 -10.20 17.40
N TYR A 72 -1.39 -9.40 16.35
CA TYR A 72 -0.08 -8.90 15.92
C TYR A 72 0.09 -7.39 16.00
N GLY A 73 -1.00 -6.64 16.17
CA GLY A 73 -0.99 -5.18 16.10
C GLY A 73 -0.04 -4.50 17.08
N ALA A 74 0.08 -5.02 18.31
CA ALA A 74 1.03 -4.49 19.27
C ALA A 74 2.50 -4.67 18.84
N GLY A 75 2.84 -5.83 18.26
CA GLY A 75 4.17 -6.11 17.71
C GLY A 75 4.48 -5.25 16.49
N LEU A 76 3.50 -5.08 15.59
CA LEU A 76 3.62 -4.26 14.40
C LEU A 76 3.82 -2.77 14.74
N ARG A 77 3.07 -2.25 15.74
CA ARG A 77 3.28 -0.86 16.22
C ARG A 77 4.68 -0.65 16.79
N LYS A 78 5.21 -1.60 17.57
CA LYS A 78 6.60 -1.54 18.02
C LYS A 78 7.60 -1.60 16.85
N MET A 79 7.29 -2.41 15.82
CA MET A 79 8.12 -2.51 14.63
C MET A 79 8.16 -1.18 13.86
N ARG A 80 7.08 -0.41 13.85
CA ARG A 80 7.04 0.92 13.22
C ARG A 80 8.15 1.84 13.73
N ASP A 81 8.46 1.76 15.01
CA ASP A 81 9.47 2.62 15.63
C ASP A 81 10.90 2.17 15.28
N TRP A 82 11.26 0.90 15.54
CA TRP A 82 12.61 0.42 15.27
C TRP A 82 12.85 0.10 13.78
N GLY A 83 11.79 -0.18 13.02
CA GLY A 83 11.87 -0.50 11.58
C GLY A 83 12.09 0.72 10.68
N ARG A 84 11.96 1.93 11.20
CA ARG A 84 12.00 3.19 10.45
C ARG A 84 13.19 3.30 9.48
N PRO A 85 14.46 3.00 9.84
CA PRO A 85 15.57 3.10 8.90
C PRO A 85 15.43 2.15 7.71
N TYR A 86 14.86 0.96 7.92
CA TYR A 86 14.60 0.00 6.85
C TYR A 86 13.47 0.48 5.94
N PHE A 87 12.41 1.04 6.50
CA PHE A 87 11.30 1.59 5.72
C PHE A 87 11.74 2.79 4.88
N GLU A 88 12.52 3.71 5.43
CA GLU A 88 13.06 4.86 4.69
C GLU A 88 13.93 4.43 3.50
N MET A 89 14.80 3.42 3.70
CA MET A 89 15.60 2.83 2.63
C MET A 89 14.72 2.17 1.56
N MET A 90 13.73 1.37 1.97
CA MET A 90 12.82 0.71 1.04
C MET A 90 11.98 1.73 0.26
N ASP A 91 11.52 2.80 0.89
CA ASP A 91 10.79 3.89 0.23
C ASP A 91 11.64 4.58 -0.84
N GLN A 92 12.92 4.84 -0.54
CA GLN A 92 13.85 5.41 -1.51
C GLN A 92 14.05 4.48 -2.72
N VAL A 93 14.20 3.18 -2.48
CA VAL A 93 14.37 2.21 -3.58
C VAL A 93 13.09 2.07 -4.39
N LEU A 94 11.93 1.82 -3.74
CA LEU A 94 10.65 1.65 -4.43
C LEU A 94 10.29 2.87 -5.29
N SER A 95 10.56 4.08 -4.79
CA SER A 95 10.31 5.32 -5.53
C SER A 95 11.12 5.44 -6.82
N GLN A 96 12.34 4.90 -6.88
CA GLN A 96 13.16 4.88 -8.09
C GLN A 96 12.53 4.07 -9.23
N TYR A 97 11.66 3.11 -8.88
CA TYR A 97 10.92 2.27 -9.83
C TYR A 97 9.47 2.76 -10.04
N GLY A 98 9.09 3.89 -9.46
CA GLY A 98 7.72 4.43 -9.54
C GLY A 98 6.68 3.57 -8.82
N LEU A 99 7.10 2.80 -7.82
CA LEU A 99 6.24 1.86 -7.08
C LEU A 99 5.68 2.50 -5.81
N PRO A 100 4.45 2.11 -5.40
CA PRO A 100 3.89 2.54 -4.12
C PRO A 100 4.77 2.15 -2.94
N SER A 101 5.02 3.09 -2.03
CA SER A 101 5.86 2.88 -0.85
C SER A 101 5.30 1.81 0.10
N GLN A 102 3.98 1.60 0.09
CA GLN A 102 3.31 0.60 0.93
C GLN A 102 3.74 -0.84 0.63
N LEU A 103 4.30 -1.10 -0.55
CA LEU A 103 4.84 -2.42 -0.90
C LEU A 103 5.97 -2.89 0.03
N LYS A 104 6.62 -1.99 0.76
CA LYS A 104 7.56 -2.33 1.85
C LYS A 104 6.97 -3.25 2.91
N TYR A 105 5.65 -3.20 3.12
CA TYR A 105 4.96 -4.08 4.09
C TYR A 105 4.95 -5.55 3.68
N LEU A 106 5.27 -5.89 2.43
CA LEU A 106 5.57 -7.27 2.05
C LEU A 106 6.77 -7.81 2.84
N ALA A 107 7.87 -7.06 2.96
CA ALA A 107 9.02 -7.49 3.74
C ALA A 107 8.69 -7.70 5.23
N VAL A 108 7.69 -6.96 5.75
CA VAL A 108 7.19 -7.17 7.13
C VAL A 108 6.50 -8.53 7.25
N ILE A 109 5.58 -8.86 6.34
CA ILE A 109 4.81 -10.12 6.43
C ILE A 109 5.61 -11.34 6.00
N GLU A 110 6.66 -11.17 5.18
CA GLU A 110 7.54 -12.24 4.72
C GLU A 110 8.55 -12.66 5.80
N SER A 111 9.18 -11.73 6.48
CA SER A 111 10.29 -12.03 7.37
C SER A 111 10.28 -11.29 8.71
N GLY A 112 9.38 -10.31 8.89
CA GLY A 112 9.47 -9.35 9.97
C GLY A 112 10.74 -8.49 9.87
N LEU A 113 11.15 -8.15 8.65
CA LEU A 113 12.38 -7.40 8.34
C LEU A 113 13.69 -8.13 8.74
N LYS A 114 13.70 -9.44 8.85
CA LYS A 114 14.92 -10.20 9.22
C LYS A 114 15.74 -10.50 7.97
N SER A 115 16.99 -10.03 7.94
CA SER A 115 17.92 -10.29 6.83
C SER A 115 18.31 -11.76 6.68
N ASN A 116 18.39 -12.48 7.78
CA ASN A 116 18.79 -13.89 7.83
C ASN A 116 17.62 -14.88 7.96
N ALA A 117 16.39 -14.42 7.73
CA ALA A 117 15.24 -15.32 7.75
C ALA A 117 15.37 -16.39 6.65
N VAL A 118 15.13 -17.64 7.01
CA VAL A 118 15.13 -18.78 6.09
C VAL A 118 13.83 -19.54 6.28
N SER A 119 13.04 -19.70 5.20
CA SER A 119 11.86 -20.53 5.25
C SER A 119 12.19 -22.00 5.08
N TRP A 120 11.27 -22.88 5.45
CA TRP A 120 11.40 -24.34 5.22
C TRP A 120 11.56 -24.68 3.73
N ALA A 121 11.00 -23.87 2.82
CA ALA A 121 11.09 -24.06 1.38
C ALA A 121 12.40 -23.49 0.78
N GLY A 122 13.27 -22.86 1.58
CA GLY A 122 14.52 -22.28 1.14
C GLY A 122 14.44 -20.83 0.63
N ALA A 123 13.33 -20.14 0.89
CA ALA A 123 13.27 -18.68 0.70
C ALA A 123 14.13 -17.99 1.77
N VAL A 124 14.83 -16.90 1.40
CA VAL A 124 15.79 -16.23 2.28
C VAL A 124 15.64 -14.71 2.22
N GLY A 125 15.91 -14.09 3.37
CA GLY A 125 16.11 -12.64 3.50
C GLY A 125 14.84 -11.85 3.76
N PRO A 126 14.94 -10.50 3.76
CA PRO A 126 13.82 -9.64 4.10
C PRO A 126 12.59 -9.85 3.20
N TRP A 127 12.83 -10.11 1.92
CA TRP A 127 11.84 -10.29 0.87
C TRP A 127 11.51 -11.76 0.57
N GLN A 128 12.09 -12.70 1.31
CA GLN A 128 11.88 -14.15 1.17
C GLN A 128 11.99 -14.67 -0.27
N PHE A 129 13.06 -14.27 -0.96
CA PHE A 129 13.31 -14.75 -2.31
C PHE A 129 13.67 -16.23 -2.35
N MET A 130 13.01 -16.98 -3.23
CA MET A 130 13.48 -18.29 -3.65
C MET A 130 14.75 -18.16 -4.50
N PRO A 131 15.70 -19.12 -4.45
CA PRO A 131 16.97 -19.01 -5.16
C PRO A 131 16.84 -18.75 -6.67
N ALA A 132 15.88 -19.41 -7.33
CA ALA A 132 15.66 -19.24 -8.77
C ALA A 132 15.15 -17.83 -9.09
N THR A 133 14.15 -17.34 -8.33
CA THR A 133 13.60 -16.00 -8.48
C THR A 133 14.66 -14.93 -8.20
N ALA A 134 15.44 -15.11 -7.12
CA ALA A 134 16.53 -14.19 -6.78
C ALA A 134 17.53 -14.00 -7.94
N ARG A 135 17.99 -15.10 -8.54
CA ARG A 135 18.90 -15.06 -9.69
C ARG A 135 18.28 -14.40 -10.92
N ARG A 136 17.00 -14.70 -11.19
CA ARG A 136 16.25 -14.07 -12.28
C ARG A 136 16.21 -12.54 -12.16
N TYR A 137 16.14 -12.03 -10.93
CA TYR A 137 16.12 -10.60 -10.63
C TYR A 137 17.48 -10.03 -10.21
N GLY A 138 18.58 -10.68 -10.64
CA GLY A 138 19.92 -10.13 -10.58
C GLY A 138 20.67 -10.34 -9.26
N LEU A 139 20.12 -11.13 -8.32
CA LEU A 139 20.81 -11.43 -7.08
C LEU A 139 21.78 -12.62 -7.24
N THR A 140 22.97 -12.46 -6.73
CA THR A 140 23.94 -13.58 -6.61
C THR A 140 23.52 -14.48 -5.47
N VAL A 141 23.31 -15.76 -5.76
CA VAL A 141 22.99 -16.79 -4.76
C VAL A 141 23.90 -17.99 -5.02
N THR A 142 24.98 -18.06 -4.26
CA THR A 142 25.98 -19.13 -4.27
C THR A 142 26.16 -19.69 -2.86
N ARG A 143 27.06 -20.66 -2.70
CA ARG A 143 27.39 -21.23 -1.38
C ARG A 143 28.14 -20.23 -0.49
N SER A 144 28.93 -19.32 -1.09
CA SER A 144 29.77 -18.34 -0.39
C SER A 144 29.15 -16.93 -0.31
N LEU A 145 28.17 -16.62 -1.18
CA LEU A 145 27.54 -15.31 -1.24
C LEU A 145 26.05 -15.45 -1.51
N ASP A 146 25.24 -14.94 -0.60
CA ASP A 146 23.78 -14.89 -0.74
C ASP A 146 23.29 -13.45 -0.59
N GLN A 147 23.06 -12.79 -1.73
CA GLN A 147 22.61 -11.39 -1.75
C GLN A 147 21.13 -11.22 -1.39
N ARG A 148 20.39 -12.30 -1.18
CA ARG A 148 19.01 -12.22 -0.67
C ARG A 148 18.96 -11.65 0.75
N THR A 149 20.06 -11.77 1.51
CA THR A 149 20.21 -11.22 2.87
C THR A 149 20.57 -9.73 2.88
N ASP A 150 21.01 -9.17 1.77
CA ASP A 150 21.34 -7.76 1.61
C ASP A 150 20.05 -6.95 1.43
N TYR A 151 19.77 -6.04 2.35
CA TYR A 151 18.54 -5.24 2.32
C TYR A 151 18.39 -4.39 1.07
N ILE A 152 19.48 -3.73 0.63
CA ILE A 152 19.42 -2.82 -0.51
C ILE A 152 19.27 -3.61 -1.80
N LYS A 153 20.13 -4.59 -2.04
CA LYS A 153 20.10 -5.40 -3.26
C LYS A 153 18.82 -6.19 -3.39
N SER A 154 18.36 -6.81 -2.30
CA SER A 154 17.11 -7.56 -2.33
C SER A 154 15.89 -6.67 -2.50
N THR A 155 15.92 -5.42 -2.02
CA THR A 155 14.85 -4.46 -2.27
C THR A 155 14.82 -4.01 -3.73
N HIS A 156 15.97 -3.77 -4.37
CA HIS A 156 16.01 -3.51 -5.82
C HIS A 156 15.45 -4.68 -6.63
N ALA A 157 15.84 -5.91 -6.30
CA ALA A 157 15.31 -7.10 -6.96
C ALA A 157 13.79 -7.25 -6.75
N ALA A 158 13.30 -6.99 -5.53
CA ALA A 158 11.87 -7.02 -5.22
C ALA A 158 11.09 -5.94 -6.00
N ALA A 159 11.66 -4.75 -6.11
CA ALA A 159 11.04 -3.66 -6.88
C ALA A 159 10.86 -4.04 -8.36
N VAL A 160 11.89 -4.61 -9.00
CA VAL A 160 11.78 -5.08 -10.40
C VAL A 160 10.75 -6.19 -10.51
N TYR A 161 10.76 -7.18 -9.60
CA TYR A 161 9.78 -8.28 -9.61
C TYR A 161 8.35 -7.78 -9.42
N LEU A 162 8.11 -6.88 -8.49
CA LEU A 162 6.79 -6.30 -8.24
C LEU A 162 6.29 -5.47 -9.41
N ARG A 163 7.18 -4.73 -10.08
CA ARG A 163 6.86 -4.02 -11.32
C ARG A 163 6.42 -4.98 -12.42
N ASP A 164 7.19 -6.04 -12.66
CA ASP A 164 6.88 -7.04 -13.70
C ASP A 164 5.52 -7.72 -13.41
N LEU A 165 5.23 -8.05 -12.14
CA LEU A 165 3.93 -8.57 -11.76
C LEU A 165 2.81 -7.54 -11.96
N TYR A 166 3.08 -6.25 -11.71
CA TYR A 166 2.08 -5.21 -11.92
C TYR A 166 1.82 -4.96 -13.42
N GLU A 167 2.84 -5.04 -14.26
CA GLU A 167 2.67 -4.97 -15.72
C GLU A 167 1.72 -6.05 -16.22
N GLU A 168 1.73 -7.24 -15.61
CA GLU A 168 0.85 -8.34 -15.98
C GLU A 168 -0.57 -8.20 -15.41
N PHE A 169 -0.70 -7.94 -14.11
CA PHE A 169 -2.01 -8.05 -13.44
C PHE A 169 -2.74 -6.72 -13.29
N GLN A 170 -2.07 -5.58 -13.35
CA GLN A 170 -2.63 -4.23 -13.20
C GLN A 170 -3.50 -4.03 -11.94
N ASP A 171 -3.32 -4.89 -10.93
CA ASP A 171 -4.05 -4.89 -9.66
C ASP A 171 -3.11 -5.32 -8.53
N TRP A 172 -2.90 -4.45 -7.54
CA TRP A 172 -1.95 -4.70 -6.46
C TRP A 172 -2.31 -5.88 -5.59
N LEU A 173 -3.60 -6.18 -5.37
CA LEU A 173 -3.99 -7.35 -4.59
C LEU A 173 -3.65 -8.65 -5.33
N LEU A 174 -3.78 -8.66 -6.65
CA LEU A 174 -3.34 -9.78 -7.49
C LEU A 174 -1.81 -9.88 -7.55
N VAL A 175 -1.09 -8.75 -7.58
CA VAL A 175 0.38 -8.72 -7.49
C VAL A 175 0.85 -9.35 -6.17
N ILE A 176 0.25 -8.97 -5.05
CA ILE A 176 0.58 -9.52 -3.73
C ILE A 176 0.27 -11.03 -3.66
N ALA A 177 -0.85 -11.47 -4.25
CA ALA A 177 -1.17 -12.88 -4.36
C ALA A 177 -0.15 -13.65 -5.22
N ALA A 178 0.29 -13.05 -6.34
CA ALA A 178 1.28 -13.61 -7.25
C ALA A 178 2.68 -13.65 -6.64
N TYR A 179 3.05 -12.65 -5.88
CA TYR A 179 4.33 -12.62 -5.15
C TYR A 179 4.47 -13.81 -4.22
N ASN A 180 3.41 -14.14 -3.47
CA ASN A 180 3.39 -15.29 -2.55
C ASN A 180 3.20 -16.63 -3.28
N GLY A 181 2.21 -16.71 -4.16
CA GLY A 181 1.77 -17.98 -4.76
C GLY A 181 2.36 -18.30 -6.13
N GLY A 182 3.03 -17.34 -6.75
CA GLY A 182 3.49 -17.39 -8.14
C GLY A 182 2.42 -16.95 -9.15
N GLU A 183 2.88 -16.29 -10.21
CA GLU A 183 2.03 -15.73 -11.29
C GLU A 183 1.13 -16.78 -11.96
N GLY A 184 1.63 -18.01 -12.14
CA GLY A 184 0.86 -19.08 -12.78
C GLY A 184 -0.43 -19.44 -12.05
N ARG A 185 -0.41 -19.45 -10.72
CA ARG A 185 -1.61 -19.74 -9.92
C ARG A 185 -2.64 -18.62 -10.00
N VAL A 186 -2.19 -17.38 -10.06
CA VAL A 186 -3.09 -16.23 -10.23
C VAL A 186 -3.73 -16.23 -11.61
N ARG A 187 -2.97 -16.52 -12.69
CA ARG A 187 -3.53 -16.71 -14.04
C ARG A 187 -4.60 -17.80 -14.07
N GLN A 188 -4.33 -18.95 -13.45
CA GLN A 188 -5.32 -20.03 -13.35
C GLN A 188 -6.57 -19.60 -12.57
N ALA A 189 -6.41 -18.86 -11.49
CA ALA A 189 -7.54 -18.35 -10.71
C ALA A 189 -8.39 -17.35 -11.53
N ILE A 190 -7.76 -16.49 -12.30
CA ILE A 190 -8.44 -15.56 -13.24
C ILE A 190 -9.22 -16.37 -14.28
N GLN A 191 -8.60 -17.36 -14.90
CA GLN A 191 -9.26 -18.23 -15.90
C GLN A 191 -10.48 -18.96 -15.31
N ARG A 192 -10.34 -19.55 -14.12
CA ARG A 192 -11.42 -20.31 -13.48
C ARG A 192 -12.58 -19.44 -13.02
N SER A 193 -12.30 -18.25 -12.53
CA SER A 193 -13.32 -17.32 -12.02
C SER A 193 -13.97 -16.46 -13.11
N GLY A 194 -13.29 -16.28 -14.25
CA GLY A 194 -13.66 -15.31 -15.28
C GLY A 194 -13.48 -13.84 -14.87
N HIS A 195 -12.79 -13.57 -13.77
CA HIS A 195 -12.63 -12.24 -13.21
C HIS A 195 -11.16 -11.96 -12.83
N ALA A 196 -10.66 -10.76 -13.18
CA ALA A 196 -9.39 -10.22 -12.71
C ALA A 196 -9.61 -9.26 -11.51
N ASP A 197 -10.30 -9.74 -10.49
CA ASP A 197 -10.61 -9.01 -9.25
C ASP A 197 -10.35 -9.95 -8.08
N PHE A 198 -9.47 -9.55 -7.15
CA PHE A 198 -9.06 -10.40 -6.03
C PHE A 198 -10.25 -10.89 -5.19
N TRP A 199 -11.21 -10.03 -4.87
CA TRP A 199 -12.31 -10.38 -4.00
C TRP A 199 -13.26 -11.42 -4.62
N ARG A 200 -13.37 -11.42 -5.95
CA ARG A 200 -14.18 -12.40 -6.70
C ARG A 200 -13.46 -13.73 -6.87
N LEU A 201 -12.13 -13.68 -7.11
CA LEU A 201 -11.37 -14.89 -7.41
C LEU A 201 -10.65 -15.51 -6.19
N GLN A 202 -10.64 -14.85 -5.03
CA GLN A 202 -9.82 -15.22 -3.88
C GLN A 202 -9.97 -16.69 -3.45
N TYR A 203 -11.16 -17.27 -3.61
CA TYR A 203 -11.42 -18.68 -3.26
C TYR A 203 -10.91 -19.69 -4.31
N GLN A 204 -10.43 -19.20 -5.47
CA GLN A 204 -9.73 -20.00 -6.48
C GLN A 204 -8.20 -20.00 -6.26
N LEU A 205 -7.73 -19.17 -5.34
CA LEU A 205 -6.33 -19.15 -4.92
C LEU A 205 -6.07 -20.16 -3.80
N PRO A 206 -4.82 -20.63 -3.64
CA PRO A 206 -4.44 -21.34 -2.43
C PRO A 206 -4.76 -20.49 -1.18
N THR A 207 -5.23 -21.14 -0.12
CA THR A 207 -5.58 -20.46 1.15
C THR A 207 -4.42 -19.61 1.68
N GLU A 208 -3.18 -20.04 1.49
CA GLU A 208 -1.98 -19.29 1.88
C GLU A 208 -1.91 -17.96 1.15
N SER A 209 -2.02 -17.94 -0.18
CA SER A 209 -1.94 -16.72 -0.98
C SER A 209 -3.13 -15.80 -0.74
N MET A 210 -4.35 -16.34 -0.58
CA MET A 210 -5.51 -15.56 -0.18
C MET A 210 -5.28 -14.86 1.18
N ASN A 211 -4.77 -15.60 2.16
CA ASN A 211 -4.49 -15.06 3.49
C ASN A 211 -3.30 -14.10 3.47
N HIS A 212 -2.33 -14.30 2.58
CA HIS A 212 -1.19 -13.39 2.42
C HIS A 212 -1.64 -11.97 2.01
N VAL A 213 -2.55 -11.88 1.05
CA VAL A 213 -3.16 -10.60 0.68
C VAL A 213 -3.86 -9.94 1.88
N LYS A 214 -4.65 -10.71 2.63
CA LYS A 214 -5.35 -10.19 3.83
C LYS A 214 -4.39 -9.77 4.94
N LYS A 215 -3.25 -10.48 5.12
CA LYS A 215 -2.17 -10.05 6.04
C LYS A 215 -1.56 -8.73 5.60
N PHE A 216 -1.32 -8.56 4.29
CA PHE A 216 -0.81 -7.31 3.76
C PHE A 216 -1.76 -6.16 4.06
N ILE A 217 -3.06 -6.32 3.76
CA ILE A 217 -4.07 -5.31 4.06
C ILE A 217 -4.06 -4.96 5.55
N ALA A 218 -4.06 -5.97 6.42
CA ALA A 218 -4.05 -5.76 7.88
C ALA A 218 -2.79 -5.04 8.36
N THR A 219 -1.62 -5.43 7.84
CA THR A 219 -0.34 -4.78 8.16
C THR A 219 -0.35 -3.32 7.72
N HIS A 220 -0.80 -3.06 6.49
CA HIS A 220 -0.96 -1.72 5.97
C HIS A 220 -1.83 -0.84 6.91
N TYR A 221 -3.01 -1.34 7.31
CA TYR A 221 -3.88 -0.60 8.23
C TYR A 221 -3.26 -0.34 9.60
N VAL A 222 -2.40 -1.22 10.12
CA VAL A 222 -1.68 -0.97 11.38
C VAL A 222 -0.65 0.14 11.24
N PHE A 223 -0.01 0.27 10.08
CA PHE A 223 1.05 1.25 9.85
C PHE A 223 0.53 2.61 9.40
N GLU A 224 -0.47 2.65 8.54
CA GLU A 224 -0.96 3.86 7.86
C GLU A 224 -2.32 4.34 8.38
N GLU A 225 -3.04 3.48 9.13
CA GLU A 225 -4.38 3.74 9.67
C GLU A 225 -5.48 3.96 8.62
N ASP A 226 -5.16 3.83 7.33
CA ASP A 226 -6.07 3.98 6.21
C ASP A 226 -5.81 2.97 5.09
N GLY A 227 -6.68 2.96 4.08
CA GLY A 227 -6.46 2.20 2.86
C GLY A 227 -5.83 3.10 1.79
N SER A 228 -4.91 2.54 1.00
CA SER A 228 -4.27 3.22 -0.11
C SER A 228 -4.45 2.47 -1.43
N GLU A 229 -3.80 2.95 -2.47
CA GLU A 229 -3.83 2.35 -3.81
C GLU A 229 -3.53 0.84 -3.82
N THR A 230 -2.66 0.37 -2.93
CA THR A 230 -2.29 -1.06 -2.84
C THR A 230 -3.36 -1.95 -2.23
N THR A 231 -4.40 -1.39 -1.62
CA THR A 231 -5.48 -2.14 -0.96
C THR A 231 -6.80 -2.14 -1.72
N ILE A 232 -6.85 -1.46 -2.86
CA ILE A 232 -8.02 -1.41 -3.75
C ILE A 232 -7.79 -2.24 -5.00
N THR A 233 -8.86 -2.84 -5.53
CA THR A 233 -8.83 -3.56 -6.80
C THR A 233 -8.77 -2.61 -7.99
N ARG A 234 -8.38 -3.14 -9.16
CA ARG A 234 -8.43 -2.39 -10.42
C ARG A 234 -9.82 -1.83 -10.71
N GLN A 235 -10.88 -2.63 -10.50
CA GLN A 235 -12.26 -2.19 -10.73
C GLN A 235 -12.70 -1.07 -9.79
N GLU A 236 -12.28 -1.12 -8.51
CA GLU A 236 -12.54 -0.04 -7.55
C GLU A 236 -11.75 1.23 -7.91
N ARG A 237 -10.52 1.08 -8.43
CA ARG A 237 -9.72 2.20 -8.93
C ARG A 237 -10.38 2.85 -10.14
N GLU A 238 -10.83 2.08 -11.12
CA GLU A 238 -11.55 2.57 -12.30
C GLU A 238 -12.85 3.30 -11.90
N LYS A 239 -13.59 2.77 -10.91
CA LYS A 239 -14.80 3.45 -10.36
C LYS A 239 -14.45 4.73 -9.58
N LYS A 240 -13.29 4.76 -8.89
CA LYS A 240 -12.83 5.91 -8.10
C LYS A 240 -12.29 7.02 -9.02
N GLY A 241 -11.60 6.66 -10.10
CA GLY A 241 -11.17 7.58 -11.17
C GLY A 241 -12.36 8.25 -11.87
N SER A 242 -13.54 7.61 -11.88
CA SER A 242 -14.76 8.24 -12.42
C SER A 242 -15.54 9.13 -11.42
N LYS A 243 -15.10 9.23 -10.15
CA LYS A 243 -15.82 10.00 -9.10
C LYS A 243 -15.01 11.12 -8.42
N GLY A 244 -13.71 11.26 -8.67
CA GLY A 244 -12.90 12.20 -7.89
C GLY A 244 -11.88 13.02 -8.66
N GLU A 245 -11.49 12.58 -9.86
CA GLU A 245 -10.76 13.39 -10.81
C GLU A 245 -11.66 13.49 -12.05
N THR A 246 -12.23 14.64 -12.28
CA THR A 246 -12.66 14.98 -13.63
C THR A 246 -11.36 14.89 -14.44
N PRO A 247 -11.18 13.90 -15.35
CA PRO A 247 -9.99 13.88 -16.19
C PRO A 247 -9.97 15.24 -16.86
N LEU A 248 -8.87 15.97 -16.72
CA LEU A 248 -8.67 17.16 -17.51
C LEU A 248 -8.93 16.76 -18.96
N PRO A 249 -9.69 17.53 -19.73
CA PRO A 249 -9.90 17.26 -21.14
C PRO A 249 -8.52 16.99 -21.76
N THR A 250 -8.38 15.96 -22.58
CA THR A 250 -7.11 15.50 -23.15
C THR A 250 -6.28 16.64 -23.78
N GLU A 251 -6.93 17.69 -24.22
CA GLU A 251 -6.31 18.92 -24.75
C GLU A 251 -5.72 19.84 -23.67
N GLU A 252 -6.30 19.88 -22.46
CA GLU A 252 -5.75 20.62 -21.33
C GLU A 252 -4.60 19.89 -20.68
N GLU A 253 -4.64 18.57 -20.64
CA GLU A 253 -3.56 17.74 -20.15
C GLU A 253 -2.29 17.90 -21.01
N LYS A 254 -2.43 18.02 -22.32
CA LYS A 254 -1.34 18.31 -23.25
C LYS A 254 -0.74 19.73 -23.11
N ARG A 255 -1.49 20.66 -22.53
CA ARG A 255 -1.06 22.05 -22.30
C ARG A 255 -0.38 22.28 -20.95
N THR A 256 -0.26 21.26 -20.13
CA THR A 256 0.32 21.37 -18.77
C THR A 256 1.57 20.50 -18.63
N ILE A 257 2.45 20.90 -17.73
CA ILE A 257 3.65 20.15 -17.33
C ILE A 257 3.51 19.76 -15.86
N THR A 258 3.97 18.56 -15.52
CA THR A 258 4.00 18.06 -14.16
C THR A 258 5.43 18.06 -13.62
N LEU A 259 5.59 18.44 -12.34
CA LEU A 259 6.85 18.42 -11.63
C LEU A 259 6.66 17.81 -10.23
N PRO A 260 7.37 16.75 -9.88
CA PRO A 260 7.38 16.28 -8.49
C PRO A 260 8.07 17.29 -7.59
N ILE A 261 7.37 17.72 -6.56
CA ILE A 261 7.91 18.63 -5.54
C ILE A 261 7.85 17.96 -4.17
N THR A 262 8.85 18.27 -3.35
CA THR A 262 8.94 17.83 -1.95
C THR A 262 9.19 19.05 -1.07
N GLY A 263 8.63 19.04 0.14
CA GLY A 263 8.81 20.15 1.08
C GLY A 263 7.49 20.85 1.42
N ARG A 264 7.61 22.01 2.07
CA ARG A 264 6.46 22.77 2.58
C ARG A 264 6.19 23.99 1.71
N TYR A 265 5.52 23.78 0.59
CA TYR A 265 5.00 24.88 -0.24
C TYR A 265 3.56 25.20 0.17
N LYS A 266 3.17 26.48 -0.01
CA LYS A 266 1.80 26.96 0.12
C LYS A 266 1.29 27.41 -1.24
N GLN A 267 0.03 27.06 -1.54
CA GLN A 267 -0.65 27.47 -2.77
C GLN A 267 -0.53 29.00 -2.99
N GLU A 268 -0.77 29.80 -1.95
CA GLU A 268 -0.71 31.26 -2.03
C GLU A 268 0.65 31.79 -2.49
N ALA A 269 1.75 31.19 -2.02
CA ALA A 269 3.08 31.56 -2.46
C ALA A 269 3.31 31.19 -3.93
N ILE A 270 2.85 30.01 -4.38
CA ILE A 270 2.98 29.59 -5.78
C ILE A 270 2.22 30.56 -6.67
N LEU A 271 0.94 30.83 -6.38
CA LEU A 271 0.10 31.76 -7.15
C LEU A 271 0.74 33.14 -7.29
N LYS A 272 1.27 33.69 -6.19
CA LYS A 272 1.93 34.98 -6.16
C LYS A 272 3.12 35.10 -7.11
N TYR A 273 3.96 34.06 -7.17
CA TYR A 273 5.21 34.09 -7.92
C TYR A 273 5.08 33.58 -9.36
N THR A 274 4.10 32.77 -9.64
CA THR A 274 3.84 32.20 -10.99
C THR A 274 2.76 32.98 -11.74
N GLU A 275 2.06 33.89 -11.07
CA GLU A 275 0.92 34.63 -11.61
C GLU A 275 -0.18 33.75 -12.17
N THR A 276 -0.27 32.49 -11.67
CA THR A 276 -1.30 31.54 -12.06
C THR A 276 -2.65 31.97 -11.48
N ASP A 277 -3.70 31.88 -12.29
CA ASP A 277 -5.07 32.08 -11.80
C ASP A 277 -5.45 31.05 -10.73
N ARG A 278 -6.12 31.49 -9.66
CA ARG A 278 -6.46 30.60 -8.54
C ARG A 278 -7.40 29.47 -8.94
N ALA A 279 -8.38 29.75 -9.79
CA ALA A 279 -9.34 28.74 -10.23
C ALA A 279 -8.66 27.70 -11.15
N GLU A 280 -7.77 28.17 -12.02
CA GLU A 280 -6.93 27.32 -12.86
C GLU A 280 -6.00 26.44 -12.01
N PHE A 281 -5.33 27.01 -11.00
CA PHE A 281 -4.46 26.27 -10.12
C PHE A 281 -5.21 25.15 -9.37
N ILE A 282 -6.36 25.47 -8.76
CA ILE A 282 -7.18 24.48 -8.03
C ILE A 282 -7.69 23.38 -8.97
N ARG A 283 -8.04 23.74 -10.21
CA ARG A 283 -8.46 22.74 -11.22
C ARG A 283 -7.36 21.77 -11.58
N TYR A 284 -6.12 22.24 -11.69
CA TYR A 284 -4.97 21.38 -12.00
C TYR A 284 -4.36 20.70 -10.78
N ASN A 285 -4.55 21.25 -9.60
CA ASN A 285 -3.94 20.81 -8.34
C ASN A 285 -4.98 20.77 -7.21
N PRO A 286 -5.99 19.88 -7.29
CA PRO A 286 -6.99 19.77 -6.26
C PRO A 286 -6.35 19.40 -4.92
N ASP A 287 -6.83 20.02 -3.83
CA ASP A 287 -6.40 19.75 -2.45
C ASP A 287 -4.87 19.90 -2.21
N PHE A 288 -4.21 20.77 -2.96
CA PHE A 288 -2.76 20.95 -2.97
C PHE A 288 -2.16 21.10 -1.56
N ASP A 289 -2.63 22.09 -0.78
CA ASP A 289 -2.08 22.39 0.54
C ASP A 289 -2.30 21.24 1.52
N GLU A 290 -3.45 20.59 1.44
CA GLU A 290 -3.81 19.44 2.29
C GLU A 290 -2.96 18.22 1.95
N GLN A 291 -2.88 17.87 0.66
CA GLN A 291 -2.12 16.70 0.21
C GLN A 291 -0.62 16.86 0.44
N LEU A 292 -0.06 18.05 0.14
CA LEU A 292 1.35 18.30 0.36
C LEU A 292 1.70 18.30 1.86
N SER A 293 0.82 18.87 2.71
CA SER A 293 1.01 18.84 4.17
C SER A 293 0.95 17.42 4.73
N ALA A 294 0.05 16.58 4.21
CA ALA A 294 -0.13 15.21 4.69
C ALA A 294 0.97 14.26 4.20
N LYS A 295 1.41 14.40 2.95
CA LYS A 295 2.33 13.46 2.29
C LYS A 295 3.78 13.93 2.21
N GLY A 296 4.03 15.24 2.38
CA GLY A 296 5.35 15.84 2.20
C GLY A 296 5.84 15.93 0.76
N ASN A 297 5.08 15.38 -0.19
CA ASN A 297 5.35 15.41 -1.63
C ASN A 297 4.05 15.65 -2.43
N TYR A 298 4.18 16.22 -3.62
CA TYR A 298 3.07 16.47 -4.53
C TYR A 298 3.53 16.49 -5.98
N LEU A 299 2.69 16.05 -6.91
CA LEU A 299 2.95 16.19 -8.35
C LEU A 299 2.30 17.49 -8.84
N LEU A 300 3.06 18.58 -8.73
CA LEU A 300 2.58 19.91 -9.14
C LEU A 300 2.35 19.97 -10.64
N ARG A 301 1.18 20.46 -11.07
CA ARG A 301 0.80 20.63 -12.47
C ARG A 301 0.54 22.11 -12.77
N LEU A 302 1.25 22.65 -13.74
CA LEU A 302 1.13 24.04 -14.17
C LEU A 302 1.23 24.13 -15.71
N SER A 303 0.83 25.25 -16.28
CA SER A 303 1.16 25.58 -17.67
C SER A 303 2.70 25.68 -17.85
N PRO A 304 3.24 25.49 -19.06
CA PRO A 304 4.68 25.55 -19.31
C PRO A 304 5.32 26.86 -18.81
N GLU A 305 4.64 28.00 -19.00
CA GLU A 305 5.10 29.32 -18.58
C GLU A 305 5.14 29.43 -17.06
N CYS A 306 4.07 29.03 -16.39
CA CYS A 306 3.99 29.04 -14.93
C CYS A 306 4.97 28.04 -14.29
N MET A 307 5.21 26.89 -14.93
CA MET A 307 6.20 25.91 -14.47
C MET A 307 7.63 26.44 -14.58
N LYS A 308 7.93 27.17 -15.65
CA LYS A 308 9.21 27.88 -15.81
C LYS A 308 9.38 28.91 -14.69
N ALA A 309 8.38 29.78 -14.47
CA ALA A 309 8.39 30.77 -13.39
C ALA A 309 8.54 30.12 -12.00
N PHE A 310 7.85 29.00 -11.76
CA PHE A 310 8.00 28.22 -10.53
C PHE A 310 9.44 27.73 -10.34
N THR A 311 10.04 27.17 -11.38
CA THR A 311 11.40 26.62 -11.31
C THR A 311 12.43 27.70 -11.05
N GLU A 312 12.33 28.84 -11.74
CA GLU A 312 13.24 30.00 -11.58
C GLU A 312 13.11 30.62 -10.19
N LYS A 313 11.88 30.74 -9.66
CA LYS A 313 11.60 31.39 -8.39
C LYS A 313 11.43 30.42 -7.22
N LYS A 314 11.81 29.17 -7.37
CA LYS A 314 11.57 28.08 -6.41
C LYS A 314 12.04 28.42 -4.98
N ALA A 315 13.20 29.04 -4.84
CA ALA A 315 13.74 29.45 -3.53
C ALA A 315 12.90 30.55 -2.87
N ALA A 316 12.44 31.54 -3.64
CA ALA A 316 11.59 32.62 -3.15
C ALA A 316 10.19 32.08 -2.73
N ILE A 317 9.62 31.18 -3.53
CA ILE A 317 8.35 30.52 -3.22
C ILE A 317 8.45 29.70 -1.94
N ALA A 318 9.54 28.97 -1.74
CA ALA A 318 9.78 28.20 -0.51
C ALA A 318 9.91 29.12 0.72
N ALA A 319 10.65 30.22 0.60
CA ALA A 319 10.80 31.20 1.68
C ALA A 319 9.47 31.85 2.06
N GLU A 320 8.68 32.30 1.08
CA GLU A 320 7.34 32.87 1.32
C GLU A 320 6.39 31.83 1.94
N SER A 321 6.41 30.60 1.45
CA SER A 321 5.61 29.51 2.01
C SER A 321 5.93 29.26 3.48
N LEU A 322 7.21 29.32 3.87
CA LEU A 322 7.63 29.19 5.25
C LEU A 322 7.09 30.34 6.12
N GLN A 323 7.13 31.58 5.61
CA GLN A 323 6.58 32.74 6.33
C GLN A 323 5.06 32.61 6.54
N LEU A 324 4.31 32.12 5.53
CA LEU A 324 2.88 31.89 5.65
C LEU A 324 2.59 30.82 6.70
N LEU A 325 3.33 29.72 6.71
CA LEU A 325 3.19 28.66 7.72
C LEU A 325 3.47 29.16 9.14
N LEU A 326 4.46 30.04 9.32
CA LEU A 326 4.78 30.61 10.64
C LEU A 326 3.71 31.61 11.12
N ARG A 327 2.99 32.27 10.23
CA ARG A 327 1.84 33.13 10.57
C ARG A 327 0.64 32.30 11.02
N ASP A 328 0.39 31.17 10.36
CA ASP A 328 -0.73 30.26 10.71
C ASP A 328 -0.56 29.63 12.11
N VAL A 329 0.69 29.42 12.56
CA VAL A 329 0.99 28.86 13.90
C VAL A 329 0.83 29.91 15.01
N ARG A 330 0.85 31.21 14.70
CA ARG A 330 0.72 32.30 15.69
C ARG A 330 -0.72 32.77 15.89
N ARG A 331 -1.68 32.25 15.16
CA ARG A 331 -3.12 32.45 15.33
C ARG A 331 -3.77 31.25 16.04
#